data_03155c7acb04c332933dcace7077d35a
#
_entry.id   03155c7acb04c332933dcace7077d35a
#
_cell.length_a   1.000
_cell.length_b   1.000
_cell.length_c   1.000
_cell.angle_alpha   90.00
_cell.angle_beta   90.00
_cell.angle_gamma   90.00
#
_symmetry.space_group_name_H-M   'P 1'
#
loop_
_entity.id
_entity.type
_entity.pdbx_description
1 polymer ?
#
loop_
_entity_poly.entity_id
_entity_poly.type
_entity_poly.pdbx_seq_one_letter_code
_entity_poly.pdbx_strand_id
1 'polypeptide(L)'
;MAEKRDVKYLNRDFDSFKNELVEFSKTYFPTTYTDFTPASTGMLFMEMASYVGDVLSFYLDNQVQETFIQYARQTENLYNLAYLLGYSPKVTTAATVEVEVFQTTPSKTNPLTGNKEPDYDYALQIAENSPVTSTSDSSITFLMQDKIDFSYSNALDPTVVTIYEVDGVGTPTSYLLKKTRKAISATINSTTFTFGSPQRFQTVNLTANNIIGILDITDSDGNVWYEVPHLAQETI
;
A
#
# COMPACT_ATOMS: atom_id res chain seq x y z
N MET A 1 19.49 -10.72 -8.08
CA MET A 1 18.90 -9.53 -8.75
C MET A 1 19.14 -9.71 -10.24
N ALA A 2 18.11 -9.79 -11.06
CA ALA A 2 18.28 -9.83 -12.51
C ALA A 2 18.83 -8.46 -12.96
N GLU A 3 19.92 -8.50 -13.70
CA GLU A 3 20.53 -7.31 -14.30
C GLU A 3 19.51 -6.65 -15.24
N LYS A 4 19.15 -5.41 -14.97
CA LYS A 4 18.17 -4.66 -15.75
C LYS A 4 18.80 -4.38 -17.12
N ARG A 5 18.39 -5.10 -18.16
CA ARG A 5 18.82 -4.86 -19.54
C ARG A 5 18.19 -3.59 -20.07
N ASP A 6 19.01 -2.62 -20.42
CA ASP A 6 18.56 -1.42 -21.13
C ASP A 6 18.21 -1.81 -22.58
N VAL A 7 17.00 -1.46 -23.01
CA VAL A 7 16.54 -1.68 -24.38
C VAL A 7 16.88 -0.43 -25.19
N LYS A 8 17.73 -0.60 -26.20
CA LYS A 8 18.04 0.47 -27.15
C LYS A 8 17.26 0.21 -28.43
N TYR A 9 16.26 1.04 -28.74
CA TYR A 9 15.44 0.94 -29.94
C TYR A 9 16.00 1.74 -31.12
N LEU A 10 16.79 2.79 -30.83
CA LEU A 10 17.52 3.58 -31.81
C LEU A 10 19.00 3.41 -31.52
N ASN A 11 19.71 2.74 -32.42
CA ASN A 11 21.14 2.47 -32.27
C ASN A 11 21.92 3.53 -33.04
N ARG A 12 21.73 4.81 -32.69
CA ARG A 12 22.42 5.94 -33.30
C ARG A 12 23.10 6.74 -32.21
N ASP A 13 24.40 6.76 -32.28
CA ASP A 13 25.28 7.54 -31.44
C ASP A 13 25.86 8.74 -32.22
N PHE A 14 26.59 9.57 -31.52
CA PHE A 14 27.22 10.77 -32.09
C PHE A 14 28.03 10.49 -33.35
N ASP A 15 28.85 9.42 -33.36
CA ASP A 15 29.70 9.09 -34.49
C ASP A 15 28.90 8.63 -35.71
N SER A 16 27.82 7.90 -35.49
CA SER A 16 26.88 7.47 -36.55
C SER A 16 26.22 8.67 -37.20
N PHE A 17 25.67 9.61 -36.41
CA PHE A 17 25.07 10.84 -36.93
C PHE A 17 26.08 11.71 -37.69
N LYS A 18 27.29 11.88 -37.15
CA LYS A 18 28.35 12.61 -37.78
C LYS A 18 28.73 12.03 -39.15
N ASN A 19 28.94 10.73 -39.23
CA ASN A 19 29.30 10.05 -40.47
C ASN A 19 28.19 10.16 -41.53
N GLU A 20 26.91 9.99 -41.11
CA GLU A 20 25.77 10.16 -42.02
C GLU A 20 25.67 11.60 -42.56
N LEU A 21 25.87 12.61 -41.73
CA LEU A 21 25.85 14.00 -42.15
C LEU A 21 27.00 14.34 -43.10
N VAL A 22 28.19 13.78 -42.89
CA VAL A 22 29.33 13.92 -43.77
C VAL A 22 29.07 13.25 -45.12
N GLU A 23 28.51 12.03 -45.13
CA GLU A 23 28.16 11.35 -46.37
C GLU A 23 27.04 12.04 -47.11
N PHE A 24 26.02 12.50 -46.43
CA PHE A 24 24.95 13.31 -46.98
C PHE A 24 25.51 14.57 -47.64
N SER A 25 26.39 15.29 -46.97
CA SER A 25 27.02 16.49 -47.48
C SER A 25 27.86 16.24 -48.74
N LYS A 26 28.65 15.17 -48.76
CA LYS A 26 29.41 14.73 -49.92
C LYS A 26 28.54 14.38 -51.14
N THR A 27 27.38 13.76 -50.87
CA THR A 27 26.47 13.31 -51.89
C THR A 27 25.65 14.45 -52.51
N TYR A 28 25.10 15.35 -51.71
CA TYR A 28 24.16 16.35 -52.17
C TYR A 28 24.81 17.74 -52.39
N PHE A 29 25.97 18.01 -51.75
CA PHE A 29 26.67 19.29 -51.87
C PHE A 29 28.14 19.16 -52.29
N PRO A 30 28.49 18.31 -53.27
CA PRO A 30 29.87 17.93 -53.57
C PRO A 30 30.76 19.10 -54.03
N THR A 31 30.14 20.16 -54.60
CA THR A 31 30.86 21.34 -55.10
C THR A 31 30.75 22.52 -54.16
N THR A 32 29.79 22.55 -53.26
CA THR A 32 29.51 23.67 -52.35
C THR A 32 30.29 23.57 -51.04
N TYR A 33 30.49 22.35 -50.60
CA TYR A 33 31.22 22.09 -49.35
C TYR A 33 32.19 20.92 -49.53
N THR A 34 33.49 21.23 -49.45
CA THR A 34 34.58 20.27 -49.71
C THR A 34 35.56 20.16 -48.57
N ASP A 35 35.46 21.01 -47.55
CA ASP A 35 36.38 21.03 -46.41
C ASP A 35 35.79 20.25 -45.21
N PHE A 36 36.18 19.00 -45.07
CA PHE A 36 35.79 18.09 -43.97
C PHE A 36 36.87 17.96 -42.90
N THR A 37 37.77 18.95 -42.81
CA THR A 37 38.78 18.95 -41.73
C THR A 37 38.15 19.30 -40.39
N PRO A 38 38.63 18.76 -39.28
CA PRO A 38 38.07 19.02 -37.94
C PRO A 38 38.08 20.50 -37.53
N ALA A 39 38.91 21.31 -38.15
CA ALA A 39 39.02 22.76 -37.88
C ALA A 39 38.05 23.62 -38.72
N SER A 40 37.30 22.99 -39.64
CA SER A 40 36.38 23.69 -40.53
C SER A 40 35.09 24.07 -39.77
N THR A 41 34.60 25.29 -40.05
CA THR A 41 33.35 25.81 -39.48
C THR A 41 32.15 24.92 -39.84
N GLY A 42 32.11 24.35 -41.08
CA GLY A 42 31.05 23.45 -41.51
C GLY A 42 31.07 22.13 -40.72
N MET A 43 32.28 21.62 -40.44
CA MET A 43 32.44 20.43 -39.61
C MET A 43 31.97 20.67 -38.18
N LEU A 44 32.22 21.85 -37.60
CA LEU A 44 31.72 22.26 -36.30
C LEU A 44 30.16 22.20 -36.27
N PHE A 45 29.48 22.72 -37.29
CA PHE A 45 28.01 22.64 -37.36
C PHE A 45 27.50 21.21 -37.51
N MET A 46 28.19 20.36 -38.25
CA MET A 46 27.83 18.95 -38.38
C MET A 46 27.99 18.20 -37.04
N GLU A 47 29.06 18.50 -36.30
CA GLU A 47 29.27 17.92 -34.96
C GLU A 47 28.24 18.43 -33.96
N MET A 48 27.87 19.68 -33.97
CA MET A 48 26.78 20.21 -33.14
C MET A 48 25.43 19.55 -33.47
N ALA A 49 25.12 19.42 -34.78
CA ALA A 49 23.89 18.71 -35.19
C ALA A 49 23.91 17.23 -34.79
N SER A 50 25.05 16.58 -34.90
CA SER A 50 25.22 15.16 -34.46
C SER A 50 25.05 15.03 -32.96
N TYR A 51 25.57 15.97 -32.16
CA TYR A 51 25.36 15.99 -30.72
C TYR A 51 23.88 16.15 -30.34
N VAL A 52 23.17 17.08 -31.00
CA VAL A 52 21.73 17.23 -30.80
C VAL A 52 20.99 15.96 -31.18
N GLY A 53 21.36 15.30 -32.28
CA GLY A 53 20.79 14.02 -32.72
C GLY A 53 21.00 12.92 -31.69
N ASP A 54 22.20 12.80 -31.12
CA ASP A 54 22.53 11.82 -30.08
C ASP A 54 21.73 12.07 -28.82
N VAL A 55 21.64 13.32 -28.35
CA VAL A 55 20.82 13.69 -27.16
C VAL A 55 19.34 13.36 -27.39
N LEU A 56 18.80 13.69 -28.57
CA LEU A 56 17.40 13.37 -28.89
C LEU A 56 17.16 11.86 -28.96
N SER A 57 18.10 11.11 -29.53
CA SER A 57 18.02 9.63 -29.55
C SER A 57 18.01 9.05 -28.15
N PHE A 58 18.86 9.55 -27.27
CA PHE A 58 18.87 9.17 -25.86
C PHE A 58 17.53 9.44 -25.16
N TYR A 59 16.94 10.64 -25.37
CA TYR A 59 15.65 10.96 -24.78
C TYR A 59 14.53 10.07 -25.32
N LEU A 60 14.52 9.75 -26.62
CA LEU A 60 13.54 8.85 -27.22
C LEU A 60 13.65 7.44 -26.64
N ASP A 61 14.87 6.90 -26.53
CA ASP A 61 15.09 5.59 -25.95
C ASP A 61 14.63 5.56 -24.49
N ASN A 62 14.92 6.60 -23.72
CA ASN A 62 14.47 6.70 -22.34
C ASN A 62 12.95 6.78 -22.23
N GLN A 63 12.27 7.56 -23.09
CA GLN A 63 10.81 7.64 -23.13
C GLN A 63 10.18 6.29 -23.48
N VAL A 64 10.75 5.56 -24.42
CA VAL A 64 10.28 4.22 -24.77
C VAL A 64 10.48 3.25 -23.60
N GLN A 65 11.62 3.31 -22.91
CA GLN A 65 11.86 2.48 -21.72
C GLN A 65 10.85 2.76 -20.60
N GLU A 66 10.48 4.02 -20.39
CA GLU A 66 9.50 4.43 -19.38
C GLU A 66 8.08 3.92 -19.66
N THR A 67 7.77 3.47 -20.90
CA THR A 67 6.46 2.86 -21.22
C THR A 67 6.34 1.39 -20.78
N PHE A 68 7.45 0.74 -20.43
CA PHE A 68 7.46 -0.65 -20.01
C PHE A 68 7.66 -0.76 -18.50
N ILE A 69 6.75 -1.42 -17.80
CA ILE A 69 6.81 -1.58 -16.35
C ILE A 69 8.12 -2.22 -15.84
N GLN A 70 8.76 -3.05 -16.68
CA GLN A 70 10.03 -3.70 -16.33
C GLN A 70 11.23 -2.75 -16.41
N TYR A 71 11.13 -1.68 -17.21
CA TYR A 71 12.23 -0.76 -17.50
C TYR A 71 12.01 0.64 -16.98
N ALA A 72 10.75 1.00 -16.64
CA ALA A 72 10.40 2.29 -16.06
C ALA A 72 11.18 2.55 -14.77
N ARG A 73 11.76 3.75 -14.66
CA ARG A 73 12.58 4.17 -13.54
C ARG A 73 11.92 5.27 -12.72
N GLN A 74 11.07 6.07 -13.37
CA GLN A 74 10.35 7.15 -12.69
C GLN A 74 9.19 6.56 -11.88
N THR A 75 9.17 6.88 -10.59
CA THR A 75 8.15 6.37 -9.66
C THR A 75 6.73 6.73 -10.11
N GLU A 76 6.52 7.93 -10.62
CA GLU A 76 5.23 8.40 -11.12
C GLU A 76 4.74 7.56 -12.30
N ASN A 77 5.63 7.25 -13.26
CA ASN A 77 5.30 6.39 -14.39
C ASN A 77 4.97 4.95 -13.95
N LEU A 78 5.69 4.43 -12.95
CA LEU A 78 5.39 3.11 -12.38
C LEU A 78 4.00 3.06 -11.76
N TYR A 79 3.58 4.10 -11.02
CA TYR A 79 2.23 4.19 -10.50
C TYR A 79 1.19 4.27 -11.61
N ASN A 80 1.42 5.10 -12.63
CA ASN A 80 0.51 5.24 -13.76
C ASN A 80 0.35 3.91 -14.54
N LEU A 81 1.44 3.20 -14.78
CA LEU A 81 1.42 1.88 -15.41
C LEU A 81 0.70 0.83 -14.54
N ALA A 82 0.90 0.88 -13.21
CA ALA A 82 0.18 0.01 -12.27
C ALA A 82 -1.34 0.27 -12.32
N TYR A 83 -1.77 1.53 -12.29
CA TYR A 83 -3.18 1.90 -12.44
C TYR A 83 -3.76 1.46 -13.79
N LEU A 84 -3.01 1.64 -14.88
CA LEU A 84 -3.43 1.18 -16.22
C LEU A 84 -3.70 -0.33 -16.26
N LEU A 85 -2.92 -1.10 -15.51
CA LEU A 85 -3.09 -2.55 -15.38
C LEU A 85 -4.16 -2.95 -14.33
N GLY A 86 -4.86 -1.98 -13.72
CA GLY A 86 -5.90 -2.23 -12.73
C GLY A 86 -5.37 -2.47 -11.31
N TYR A 87 -4.09 -2.22 -11.06
CA TYR A 87 -3.50 -2.33 -9.73
C TYR A 87 -3.42 -0.97 -9.05
N SER A 88 -4.08 -0.83 -7.89
CA SER A 88 -4.00 0.37 -7.05
C SER A 88 -2.98 0.15 -5.93
N PRO A 89 -1.74 0.65 -6.07
CA PRO A 89 -0.72 0.46 -5.06
C PRO A 89 -1.07 1.21 -3.76
N LYS A 90 -1.00 0.51 -2.63
CA LYS A 90 -1.14 1.14 -1.32
C LYS A 90 0.20 1.75 -0.92
N VAL A 91 0.23 3.07 -0.82
CA VAL A 91 1.46 3.82 -0.49
C VAL A 91 1.79 3.73 0.99
N THR A 92 0.76 3.62 1.84
CA THR A 92 0.90 3.57 3.30
C THR A 92 0.42 2.22 3.81
N THR A 93 1.26 1.54 4.60
CA THR A 93 0.91 0.31 5.32
C THR A 93 1.18 0.51 6.80
N ALA A 94 0.23 0.07 7.64
CA ALA A 94 0.42 0.07 9.08
C ALA A 94 1.30 -1.09 9.54
N ALA A 95 2.05 -0.89 10.62
CA ALA A 95 2.71 -1.98 11.31
C ALA A 95 1.65 -2.91 11.94
N THR A 96 1.89 -4.21 11.87
CA THR A 96 1.01 -5.23 12.43
C THR A 96 1.73 -5.99 13.53
N VAL A 97 0.98 -6.39 14.56
CA VAL A 97 1.47 -7.18 15.68
C VAL A 97 0.43 -8.22 16.09
N GLU A 98 0.89 -9.35 16.60
CA GLU A 98 0.02 -10.31 17.27
C GLU A 98 -0.02 -9.99 18.75
N VAL A 99 -1.22 -9.76 19.28
CA VAL A 99 -1.47 -9.44 20.69
C VAL A 99 -2.16 -10.62 21.35
N GLU A 100 -1.60 -11.08 22.46
CA GLU A 100 -2.22 -12.05 23.32
C GLU A 100 -3.09 -11.33 24.36
N VAL A 101 -4.38 -11.63 24.38
CA VAL A 101 -5.35 -11.04 25.31
C VAL A 101 -5.73 -12.07 26.34
N PHE A 102 -5.69 -11.65 27.59
CA PHE A 102 -5.95 -12.52 28.74
C PHE A 102 -7.15 -12.01 29.53
N GLN A 103 -7.96 -12.95 29.98
CA GLN A 103 -9.05 -12.69 30.93
C GLN A 103 -9.04 -13.74 32.01
N THR A 104 -9.22 -13.33 33.26
CA THR A 104 -9.47 -14.22 34.39
C THR A 104 -10.97 -14.43 34.55
N THR A 105 -11.39 -15.69 34.80
CA THR A 105 -12.77 -16.05 35.07
C THR A 105 -12.82 -16.90 36.35
N PRO A 106 -13.88 -16.79 37.17
CA PRO A 106 -14.06 -17.67 38.32
C PRO A 106 -14.29 -19.11 37.84
N SER A 107 -14.11 -20.06 38.76
CA SER A 107 -14.43 -21.47 38.49
C SER A 107 -15.89 -21.78 38.79
N LYS A 108 -16.51 -22.60 37.95
CA LYS A 108 -17.84 -23.15 38.10
C LYS A 108 -17.76 -24.69 38.20
N THR A 109 -18.64 -25.29 38.94
CA THR A 109 -18.73 -26.74 38.97
C THR A 109 -19.70 -27.22 37.87
N ASN A 110 -19.22 -28.02 36.95
CA ASN A 110 -20.07 -28.62 35.94
C ASN A 110 -21.04 -29.61 36.58
N PRO A 111 -22.36 -29.41 36.46
CA PRO A 111 -23.36 -30.25 37.13
C PRO A 111 -23.41 -31.67 36.59
N LEU A 112 -22.89 -31.89 35.36
CA LEU A 112 -22.91 -33.23 34.72
C LEU A 112 -21.68 -34.07 35.09
N THR A 113 -20.50 -33.42 35.22
CA THR A 113 -19.25 -34.14 35.43
C THR A 113 -18.71 -33.99 36.86
N GLY A 114 -19.19 -32.99 37.61
CA GLY A 114 -18.68 -32.62 38.93
C GLY A 114 -17.32 -31.92 38.90
N ASN A 115 -16.71 -31.75 37.73
CA ASN A 115 -15.41 -31.13 37.59
C ASN A 115 -15.52 -29.61 37.62
N LYS A 116 -14.39 -28.95 37.97
CA LYS A 116 -14.25 -27.51 37.90
C LYS A 116 -13.91 -27.11 36.45
N GLU A 117 -14.59 -26.08 35.97
CA GLU A 117 -14.41 -25.48 34.64
C GLU A 117 -14.51 -23.94 34.73
N PRO A 118 -14.02 -23.17 33.74
CA PRO A 118 -14.21 -21.71 33.68
C PRO A 118 -15.71 -21.38 33.67
N ASP A 119 -16.10 -20.37 34.40
CA ASP A 119 -17.45 -19.81 34.31
C ASP A 119 -17.56 -18.86 33.14
N TYR A 120 -18.06 -19.36 32.01
CA TYR A 120 -18.20 -18.59 30.77
C TYR A 120 -19.32 -17.52 30.84
N ASP A 121 -20.15 -17.51 31.90
CA ASP A 121 -21.13 -16.43 32.11
C ASP A 121 -20.42 -15.09 32.39
N TYR A 122 -19.15 -15.13 32.82
CA TYR A 122 -18.28 -13.99 33.02
C TYR A 122 -17.34 -13.72 31.85
N ALA A 123 -17.45 -14.46 30.73
CA ALA A 123 -16.61 -14.27 29.58
C ALA A 123 -16.90 -12.95 28.87
N LEU A 124 -15.86 -12.16 28.65
CA LEU A 124 -15.95 -10.86 28.00
C LEU A 124 -15.94 -10.99 26.46
N GLN A 125 -16.56 -10.00 25.85
CA GLN A 125 -16.48 -9.77 24.41
C GLN A 125 -15.80 -8.41 24.18
N ILE A 126 -14.83 -8.38 23.29
CA ILE A 126 -14.13 -7.16 22.83
C ILE A 126 -14.49 -6.95 21.38
N ALA A 127 -14.99 -5.77 21.05
CA ALA A 127 -15.37 -5.43 19.67
C ALA A 127 -14.13 -5.29 18.77
N GLU A 128 -14.33 -5.49 17.47
CA GLU A 128 -13.33 -5.13 16.48
C GLU A 128 -13.01 -3.63 16.56
N ASN A 129 -11.83 -3.25 16.09
CA ASN A 129 -11.32 -1.89 16.15
C ASN A 129 -11.16 -1.31 17.57
N SER A 130 -11.22 -2.16 18.62
CA SER A 130 -10.95 -1.73 19.98
C SER A 130 -9.47 -1.32 20.13
N PRO A 131 -9.19 -0.14 20.72
CA PRO A 131 -7.81 0.32 20.90
C PRO A 131 -7.10 -0.43 22.02
N VAL A 132 -5.84 -0.77 21.78
CA VAL A 132 -4.90 -1.31 22.74
C VAL A 132 -3.73 -0.35 22.86
N THR A 133 -3.53 0.23 24.02
CA THR A 133 -2.48 1.23 24.28
C THR A 133 -1.37 0.63 25.13
N SER A 134 -0.12 1.01 24.85
CA SER A 134 1.02 0.61 25.69
C SER A 134 0.96 1.31 27.05
N THR A 135 1.24 0.58 28.12
CA THR A 135 1.36 1.16 29.46
C THR A 135 2.65 1.93 29.66
N SER A 136 3.70 1.61 28.90
CA SER A 136 5.00 2.31 28.96
C SER A 136 5.03 3.57 28.11
N ASP A 137 4.25 3.62 27.02
CA ASP A 137 4.16 4.77 26.11
C ASP A 137 2.74 4.88 25.56
N SER A 138 1.96 5.78 26.10
CA SER A 138 0.56 6.00 25.70
C SER A 138 0.39 6.54 24.28
N SER A 139 1.46 6.97 23.61
CA SER A 139 1.43 7.38 22.20
C SER A 139 1.35 6.18 21.25
N ILE A 140 1.73 4.99 21.74
CA ILE A 140 1.68 3.75 20.96
C ILE A 140 0.31 3.11 21.15
N THR A 141 -0.51 3.17 20.10
CA THR A 141 -1.85 2.58 20.06
C THR A 141 -1.97 1.64 18.87
N PHE A 142 -2.56 0.48 19.12
CA PHE A 142 -2.93 -0.49 18.12
C PHE A 142 -4.44 -0.70 18.13
N LEU A 143 -5.02 -0.99 16.98
CA LEU A 143 -6.43 -1.38 16.83
C LEU A 143 -6.52 -2.88 16.58
N MET A 144 -7.38 -3.55 17.35
CA MET A 144 -7.69 -4.98 17.15
C MET A 144 -8.43 -5.17 15.84
N GLN A 145 -7.93 -6.03 14.95
CA GLN A 145 -8.56 -6.25 13.63
C GLN A 145 -9.85 -7.05 13.72
N ASP A 146 -9.91 -8.01 14.65
CA ASP A 146 -11.06 -8.91 14.80
C ASP A 146 -11.61 -8.84 16.22
N LYS A 147 -12.91 -9.08 16.35
CA LYS A 147 -13.53 -9.23 17.67
C LYS A 147 -12.95 -10.40 18.45
N ILE A 148 -12.96 -10.27 19.76
CA ILE A 148 -12.63 -11.37 20.70
C ILE A 148 -13.91 -11.75 21.46
N ASP A 149 -14.20 -13.03 21.49
CA ASP A 149 -15.25 -13.61 22.32
C ASP A 149 -14.65 -14.76 23.11
N PHE A 150 -14.52 -14.58 24.42
CA PHE A 150 -13.97 -15.61 25.31
C PHE A 150 -14.96 -16.71 25.65
N SER A 151 -16.26 -16.50 25.43
CA SER A 151 -17.28 -17.52 25.66
C SER A 151 -17.28 -18.63 24.62
N TYR A 152 -16.62 -18.38 23.48
CA TYR A 152 -16.64 -19.26 22.33
C TYR A 152 -15.23 -19.77 21.98
N SER A 153 -15.13 -21.08 21.72
CA SER A 153 -13.89 -21.71 21.29
C SER A 153 -14.15 -22.74 20.21
N ASN A 154 -13.40 -22.69 19.12
CA ASN A 154 -13.42 -23.70 18.06
C ASN A 154 -12.02 -23.93 17.48
N ALA A 155 -11.92 -24.84 16.49
CA ALA A 155 -10.64 -25.19 15.87
C ALA A 155 -9.96 -24.01 15.12
N LEU A 156 -10.75 -23.04 14.62
CA LEU A 156 -10.24 -21.87 13.90
C LEU A 156 -9.94 -20.69 14.85
N ASP A 157 -10.64 -20.62 15.98
CA ASP A 157 -10.49 -19.59 17.01
C ASP A 157 -10.44 -20.25 18.40
N PRO A 158 -9.33 -20.89 18.76
CA PRO A 158 -9.20 -21.59 20.02
C PRO A 158 -9.03 -20.60 21.18
N THR A 159 -9.77 -20.84 22.27
CA THR A 159 -9.50 -20.24 23.57
C THR A 159 -8.60 -21.17 24.37
N VAL A 160 -7.41 -20.72 24.73
CA VAL A 160 -6.51 -21.47 25.60
C VAL A 160 -6.95 -21.24 27.04
N VAL A 161 -7.21 -22.32 27.77
CA VAL A 161 -7.66 -22.29 29.17
C VAL A 161 -6.57 -22.83 30.05
N THR A 162 -6.17 -22.06 31.10
CA THR A 162 -5.17 -22.47 32.07
C THR A 162 -5.72 -22.21 33.49
N ILE A 163 -5.38 -23.06 34.45
CA ILE A 163 -5.71 -22.82 35.84
C ILE A 163 -4.84 -21.61 36.31
N TYR A 164 -5.50 -20.60 36.86
CA TYR A 164 -4.82 -19.38 37.35
C TYR A 164 -4.59 -19.47 38.84
N GLU A 165 -5.61 -19.81 39.63
CA GLU A 165 -5.52 -19.96 41.07
C GLU A 165 -6.15 -21.25 41.56
N VAL A 166 -5.62 -21.78 42.67
CA VAL A 166 -6.14 -22.94 43.33
C VAL A 166 -6.34 -22.62 44.84
N ASP A 167 -7.28 -23.32 45.48
CA ASP A 167 -7.44 -23.24 46.93
C ASP A 167 -6.35 -24.03 47.66
N GLY A 168 -6.38 -24.01 49.00
CA GLY A 168 -5.43 -24.73 49.87
C GLY A 168 -5.44 -26.26 49.74
N VAL A 169 -6.40 -26.83 49.00
CA VAL A 169 -6.56 -28.27 48.74
C VAL A 169 -6.25 -28.61 47.26
N GLY A 170 -5.86 -27.62 46.46
CA GLY A 170 -5.50 -27.81 45.05
C GLY A 170 -6.68 -27.74 44.08
N THR A 171 -7.88 -27.30 44.52
CA THR A 171 -9.05 -27.16 43.63
C THR A 171 -8.99 -25.82 42.92
N PRO A 172 -9.19 -25.76 41.58
CA PRO A 172 -9.19 -24.51 40.84
C PRO A 172 -10.28 -23.54 41.30
N THR A 173 -9.88 -22.31 41.65
CA THR A 173 -10.78 -21.22 42.03
C THR A 173 -10.96 -20.21 40.92
N SER A 174 -9.94 -20.06 40.05
CA SER A 174 -10.01 -19.19 38.87
C SER A 174 -9.22 -19.78 37.71
N TYR A 175 -9.62 -19.38 36.49
CA TYR A 175 -9.00 -19.77 35.24
C TYR A 175 -8.55 -18.54 34.48
N LEU A 176 -7.47 -18.68 33.69
CA LEU A 176 -6.98 -17.71 32.74
C LEU A 176 -7.36 -18.17 31.34
N LEU A 177 -8.16 -17.36 30.67
CA LEU A 177 -8.51 -17.51 29.25
C LEU A 177 -7.56 -16.67 28.41
N LYS A 178 -7.03 -17.24 27.34
CA LYS A 178 -6.14 -16.56 26.41
C LYS A 178 -6.63 -16.70 24.99
N LYS A 179 -6.66 -15.59 24.24
CA LYS A 179 -6.83 -15.54 22.78
C LYS A 179 -5.79 -14.64 22.14
N THR A 180 -5.38 -14.97 20.92
CA THR A 180 -4.42 -14.19 20.15
C THR A 180 -5.15 -13.52 18.99
N ARG A 181 -4.87 -12.23 18.74
CA ARG A 181 -5.43 -11.43 17.64
C ARG A 181 -4.37 -10.58 16.99
N LYS A 182 -4.57 -10.33 15.70
CA LYS A 182 -3.79 -9.32 15.00
C LYS A 182 -4.28 -7.93 15.35
N ALA A 183 -3.34 -7.03 15.56
CA ALA A 183 -3.60 -5.62 15.75
C ALA A 183 -2.73 -4.79 14.81
N ILE A 184 -3.22 -3.65 14.41
CA ILE A 184 -2.54 -2.72 13.50
C ILE A 184 -2.24 -1.41 14.21
N SER A 185 -1.09 -0.82 13.92
CA SER A 185 -0.72 0.50 14.44
C SER A 185 -1.53 1.57 13.72
N ALA A 186 -2.66 1.95 14.30
CA ALA A 186 -3.59 2.92 13.75
C ALA A 186 -4.38 3.62 14.84
N THR A 187 -4.96 4.77 14.48
CA THR A 187 -5.95 5.50 15.28
C THR A 187 -7.17 5.78 14.42
N ILE A 188 -8.34 5.77 15.02
CA ILE A 188 -9.59 6.11 14.34
C ILE A 188 -9.83 7.61 14.50
N ASN A 189 -10.02 8.30 13.38
CA ASN A 189 -10.41 9.71 13.35
C ASN A 189 -11.69 9.86 12.54
N SER A 190 -12.59 10.71 12.98
CA SER A 190 -13.79 11.07 12.24
C SER A 190 -13.72 12.52 11.76
N THR A 191 -14.21 12.78 10.55
CA THR A 191 -14.31 14.12 9.97
C THR A 191 -15.70 14.30 9.39
N THR A 192 -16.35 15.41 9.71
CA THR A 192 -17.67 15.75 9.18
C THR A 192 -17.53 16.75 8.05
N PHE A 193 -18.20 16.49 6.95
CA PHE A 193 -18.28 17.40 5.81
C PHE A 193 -19.70 17.92 5.67
N THR A 194 -19.84 19.21 5.41
CA THR A 194 -21.14 19.82 5.16
C THR A 194 -21.27 20.13 3.68
N PHE A 195 -22.32 19.59 3.08
CA PHE A 195 -22.64 19.82 1.67
C PHE A 195 -23.75 20.86 1.54
N GLY A 196 -23.61 21.70 0.52
CA GLY A 196 -24.68 22.69 0.15
C GLY A 196 -25.67 22.08 -0.83
N SER A 197 -26.06 22.86 -1.85
CA SER A 197 -26.93 22.35 -2.91
C SER A 197 -26.33 21.17 -3.63
N PRO A 198 -27.13 20.17 -4.05
CA PRO A 198 -26.63 18.98 -4.74
C PRO A 198 -25.84 19.34 -5.99
N GLN A 199 -24.63 18.80 -6.10
CA GLN A 199 -23.74 18.94 -7.25
C GLN A 199 -23.32 17.56 -7.75
N ARG A 200 -23.18 17.44 -9.08
CA ARG A 200 -22.66 16.20 -9.67
C ARG A 200 -21.16 16.10 -9.43
N PHE A 201 -20.70 14.90 -9.08
CA PHE A 201 -19.27 14.57 -8.91
C PHE A 201 -18.55 15.49 -7.91
N GLN A 202 -19.23 15.80 -6.79
CA GLN A 202 -18.64 16.60 -5.74
C GLN A 202 -17.45 15.86 -5.14
N THR A 203 -16.29 16.52 -5.10
CA THR A 203 -15.06 15.96 -4.54
C THR A 203 -14.83 16.54 -3.15
N VAL A 204 -14.46 15.69 -2.22
CA VAL A 204 -14.05 16.05 -0.86
C VAL A 204 -12.64 15.54 -0.60
N ASN A 205 -11.77 16.41 -0.11
CA ASN A 205 -10.40 16.06 0.21
C ASN A 205 -10.26 15.79 1.71
N LEU A 206 -9.74 14.61 2.05
CA LEU A 206 -9.33 14.29 3.40
C LEU A 206 -7.98 14.98 3.67
N THR A 207 -7.90 15.77 4.74
CA THR A 207 -6.68 16.52 5.10
C THR A 207 -5.71 15.69 5.96
N ALA A 208 -6.14 14.54 6.45
CA ALA A 208 -5.30 13.65 7.24
C ALA A 208 -4.20 13.01 6.38
N ASN A 209 -3.00 12.91 6.95
CA ASN A 209 -1.88 12.22 6.34
C ASN A 209 -1.87 10.74 6.77
N ASN A 210 -1.27 9.89 5.94
CA ASN A 210 -1.09 8.46 6.24
C ASN A 210 -2.40 7.68 6.48
N ILE A 211 -3.42 7.95 5.68
CA ILE A 211 -4.70 7.24 5.72
C ILE A 211 -4.47 5.79 5.28
N ILE A 212 -4.85 4.83 6.14
CA ILE A 212 -4.72 3.39 5.88
C ILE A 212 -5.98 2.86 5.19
N GLY A 213 -7.14 3.37 5.57
CA GLY A 213 -8.43 2.97 5.02
C GLY A 213 -9.56 3.83 5.56
N ILE A 214 -10.73 3.67 4.98
CA ILE A 214 -11.98 4.26 5.42
C ILE A 214 -12.78 3.14 6.08
N LEU A 215 -13.23 3.35 7.31
CA LEU A 215 -14.02 2.36 8.05
C LEU A 215 -15.49 2.44 7.63
N ASP A 216 -16.07 3.64 7.69
CA ASP A 216 -17.44 3.89 7.32
C ASP A 216 -17.64 5.32 6.81
N ILE A 217 -18.68 5.53 6.05
CA ILE A 217 -19.19 6.84 5.65
C ILE A 217 -20.69 6.83 5.92
N THR A 218 -21.15 7.73 6.76
CA THR A 218 -22.57 7.85 7.11
C THR A 218 -23.07 9.28 6.85
N ASP A 219 -24.32 9.42 6.43
CA ASP A 219 -24.96 10.73 6.30
C ASP A 219 -25.69 11.16 7.59
N SER A 220 -26.27 12.36 7.59
CA SER A 220 -27.01 12.90 8.73
C SER A 220 -28.28 12.10 9.10
N ASP A 221 -28.78 11.29 8.18
CA ASP A 221 -29.99 10.48 8.36
C ASP A 221 -29.62 9.05 8.83
N GLY A 222 -28.32 8.76 8.95
CA GLY A 222 -27.79 7.46 9.39
C GLY A 222 -27.66 6.44 8.26
N ASN A 223 -27.78 6.84 6.99
CA ASN A 223 -27.56 5.93 5.88
C ASN A 223 -26.05 5.69 5.69
N VAL A 224 -25.70 4.46 5.39
CA VAL A 224 -24.32 4.04 5.12
C VAL A 224 -24.04 4.16 3.64
N TRP A 225 -22.92 4.78 3.31
CA TRP A 225 -22.41 4.93 1.94
C TRP A 225 -21.25 3.98 1.69
N TYR A 226 -21.27 3.33 0.54
CA TYR A 226 -20.28 2.30 0.19
C TYR A 226 -19.34 2.79 -0.91
N GLU A 227 -18.08 2.38 -0.83
CA GLU A 227 -17.11 2.58 -1.90
C GLU A 227 -17.46 1.68 -3.09
N VAL A 228 -17.49 2.26 -4.28
CA VAL A 228 -17.76 1.54 -5.53
C VAL A 228 -16.61 1.77 -6.52
N PRO A 229 -16.20 0.76 -7.29
CA PRO A 229 -15.13 0.90 -8.27
C PRO A 229 -15.49 1.81 -9.44
N HIS A 230 -16.79 2.00 -9.73
CA HIS A 230 -17.27 2.81 -10.84
C HIS A 230 -18.47 3.67 -10.40
N LEU A 231 -18.49 4.95 -10.80
CA LEU A 231 -19.59 5.88 -10.48
C LEU A 231 -20.95 5.50 -11.11
N ALA A 232 -20.98 4.60 -12.07
CA ALA A 232 -22.18 4.11 -12.74
C ALA A 232 -22.57 2.69 -12.30
N GLN A 233 -22.11 2.23 -11.16
CA GLN A 233 -22.45 0.91 -10.62
C GLN A 233 -23.91 0.94 -10.10
N GLU A 234 -24.75 0.01 -10.58
CA GLU A 234 -26.17 -0.07 -10.22
C GLU A 234 -26.42 -0.97 -8.99
N THR A 235 -25.51 -1.89 -8.69
CA THR A 235 -25.61 -2.85 -7.58
C THR A 235 -24.31 -2.93 -6.80
N ILE A 236 -24.40 -3.08 -5.48
CA ILE A 236 -23.31 -3.21 -4.53
C ILE A 236 -23.29 -4.63 -3.99
#